data_157f30276a2456348aff0f5d4453e9ec
#
_entry.id   157f30276a2456348aff0f5d4453e9ec
#
_cell.length_a   1.000
_cell.length_b   1.000
_cell.length_c   1.000
_cell.angle_alpha   90.00
_cell.angle_beta   90.00
_cell.angle_gamma   90.00
#
_symmetry.space_group_name_H-M   'P 1'
#
loop_
_entity.id
_entity.type
_entity.pdbx_description
1 polymer ?
#
loop_
_entity_poly.entity_id
_entity_poly.type
_entity_poly.pdbx_seq_one_letter_code
_entity_poly.pdbx_strand_id
1 'polypeptide(L)'
;MKNIKLSLTKFNKFKHIKIVLFCCVSASLFLAFTLLPEGGYRIRTIVIDAGHGGKDAGCHGQKYYEKDVALKVSLKLGKYIEDNYKNVKVIYTRKTDVFLELAERAKIANDAKADFFICIHCNAASYKKGKKTIINPVPCGSETYVMGLHKTKGNLEVAKRENESILLEDNYQNKYDGFDPSSDEATIVFSMFQNVFLEKSLSLASKIQHQYREKAKREDKGVKQAGFLVLWKTAMPSLLTEIGFLTNPDDERLLGSDKGQDLIARALFNAFKEYKNEVEDNRLTDQVKSLDIEVPKDLPEIKPEERIKDKDLEYEKDTTEKKTGIEEKVVLKDTETVKTNSEIIFKVQFMNSDKKIPLNSPKFSDINDVSEIQNGEVYKYLSGNYSSIEKAAETQADLKKKGYKDAFIVAFNKGEKITVNEAKRLLENK
;
A
#
# COMPACT_ATOMS: atom_id res chain seq x y z
N MET A 1 86.98 -0.34 14.57
CA MET A 1 86.00 -1.38 14.23
C MET A 1 84.91 -1.67 15.28
N LYS A 2 85.00 -1.19 16.55
CA LYS A 2 83.94 -1.42 17.58
C LYS A 2 82.68 -0.55 17.41
N ASN A 3 82.78 0.65 16.80
CA ASN A 3 81.66 1.59 16.70
C ASN A 3 80.65 1.26 15.57
N ILE A 4 81.04 0.43 14.54
CA ILE A 4 80.16 0.04 13.43
C ILE A 4 79.20 -1.11 13.84
N LYS A 5 79.64 -2.01 14.74
CA LYS A 5 78.78 -3.12 15.23
C LYS A 5 77.66 -2.64 16.13
N LEU A 6 77.84 -1.55 16.89
CA LEU A 6 76.81 -0.99 17.80
C LEU A 6 75.68 -0.30 17.02
N SER A 7 75.98 0.30 15.87
CA SER A 7 75.02 0.94 14.99
C SER A 7 74.07 -0.05 14.28
N LEU A 8 74.63 -1.16 13.82
CA LEU A 8 73.82 -2.20 13.11
C LEU A 8 72.85 -2.95 14.05
N THR A 9 73.23 -3.17 15.31
CA THR A 9 72.34 -3.84 16.29
C THR A 9 71.20 -2.92 16.76
N LYS A 10 71.41 -1.58 16.87
CA LYS A 10 70.32 -0.62 17.13
C LYS A 10 69.36 -0.51 15.94
N PHE A 11 69.85 -0.54 14.69
CA PHE A 11 69.01 -0.42 13.50
C PHE A 11 68.07 -1.63 13.32
N ASN A 12 68.57 -2.83 13.63
CA ASN A 12 67.75 -4.06 13.59
C ASN A 12 66.69 -4.09 14.68
N LYS A 13 66.99 -3.64 15.92
CA LYS A 13 65.95 -3.54 16.99
C LYS A 13 64.79 -2.60 16.61
N PHE A 14 65.06 -1.44 15.98
CA PHE A 14 64.02 -0.54 15.52
C PHE A 14 63.16 -1.13 14.40
N LYS A 15 63.75 -1.96 13.53
CA LYS A 15 63.02 -2.64 12.44
C LYS A 15 62.03 -3.66 13.01
N HIS A 16 62.46 -4.44 13.98
CA HIS A 16 61.62 -5.44 14.65
C HIS A 16 60.49 -4.77 15.48
N ILE A 17 60.75 -3.64 16.15
CA ILE A 17 59.74 -2.90 16.89
C ILE A 17 58.67 -2.35 15.93
N LYS A 18 59.06 -1.83 14.77
CA LYS A 18 58.09 -1.35 13.77
C LYS A 18 57.24 -2.47 13.19
N ILE A 19 57.84 -3.65 12.96
CA ILE A 19 57.10 -4.83 12.47
C ILE A 19 56.07 -5.30 13.53
N VAL A 20 56.52 -5.41 14.81
CA VAL A 20 55.63 -5.83 15.90
C VAL A 20 54.50 -4.82 16.08
N LEU A 21 54.79 -3.50 16.04
CA LEU A 21 53.75 -2.46 16.13
C LEU A 21 52.75 -2.53 14.96
N PHE A 22 53.22 -2.76 13.74
CA PHE A 22 52.41 -2.95 12.56
C PHE A 22 51.52 -4.19 12.67
N CYS A 23 52.09 -5.32 13.14
CA CYS A 23 51.30 -6.54 13.38
C CYS A 23 50.26 -6.37 14.50
N CYS A 24 50.56 -5.63 15.57
CA CYS A 24 49.63 -5.34 16.63
C CYS A 24 48.48 -4.41 16.14
N VAL A 25 48.81 -3.40 15.34
CA VAL A 25 47.79 -2.48 14.76
C VAL A 25 46.92 -3.24 13.75
N SER A 26 47.51 -4.07 12.89
CA SER A 26 46.73 -4.88 11.94
C SER A 26 45.87 -5.92 12.66
N ALA A 27 46.36 -6.57 13.72
CA ALA A 27 45.59 -7.51 14.53
C ALA A 27 44.45 -6.80 15.30
N SER A 28 44.68 -5.59 15.82
CA SER A 28 43.62 -4.80 16.47
C SER A 28 42.57 -4.29 15.47
N LEU A 29 42.96 -3.91 14.23
CA LEU A 29 42.01 -3.58 13.15
C LEU A 29 41.19 -4.81 12.73
N PHE A 30 41.83 -5.98 12.62
CA PHE A 30 41.13 -7.22 12.27
C PHE A 30 40.16 -7.64 13.38
N LEU A 31 40.55 -7.50 14.65
CA LEU A 31 39.68 -7.78 15.79
C LEU A 31 38.51 -6.77 15.88
N ALA A 32 38.74 -5.49 15.55
CA ALA A 32 37.70 -4.49 15.48
C ALA A 32 36.69 -4.77 14.37
N PHE A 33 37.15 -5.35 13.23
CA PHE A 33 36.27 -5.73 12.13
C PHE A 33 35.41 -6.96 12.46
N THR A 34 35.91 -7.89 13.27
CA THR A 34 35.16 -9.07 13.75
C THR A 34 34.18 -8.75 14.88
N LEU A 35 34.35 -7.58 15.53
CA LEU A 35 33.46 -7.08 16.59
C LEU A 35 32.36 -6.13 16.07
N LEU A 36 32.37 -5.81 14.76
CA LEU A 36 31.17 -5.17 14.17
C LEU A 36 30.02 -6.17 14.32
N PRO A 37 28.93 -5.80 14.99
CA PRO A 37 27.81 -6.72 15.09
C PRO A 37 27.35 -7.04 13.67
N GLU A 38 27.30 -8.32 13.30
CA GLU A 38 26.56 -8.82 12.14
C GLU A 38 25.09 -8.53 12.37
N GLY A 39 24.73 -7.26 12.45
CA GLY A 39 23.39 -6.79 12.75
C GLY A 39 22.68 -6.48 11.45
N GLY A 40 22.27 -7.48 10.70
CA GLY A 40 21.21 -7.31 9.71
C GLY A 40 20.00 -6.58 10.34
N TYR A 41 19.24 -5.88 9.52
CA TYR A 41 18.01 -5.22 9.98
C TYR A 41 17.09 -6.24 10.69
N ARG A 42 16.57 -5.89 11.86
CA ARG A 42 15.66 -6.74 12.64
C ARG A 42 14.42 -5.97 13.03
N ILE A 43 13.26 -6.59 12.86
CA ILE A 43 11.99 -6.06 13.35
C ILE A 43 11.95 -6.23 14.87
N ARG A 44 11.92 -5.11 15.59
CA ARG A 44 11.91 -5.04 17.07
C ARG A 44 10.63 -4.40 17.61
N THR A 45 10.01 -3.52 16.85
CA THR A 45 8.80 -2.79 17.29
C THR A 45 7.79 -2.74 16.17
N ILE A 46 6.58 -3.19 16.45
CA ILE A 46 5.44 -3.10 15.53
C ILE A 46 4.33 -2.29 16.19
N VAL A 47 3.68 -1.42 15.41
CA VAL A 47 2.45 -0.76 15.86
C VAL A 47 1.27 -1.35 15.14
N ILE A 48 0.28 -1.77 15.91
CA ILE A 48 -1.02 -2.25 15.42
C ILE A 48 -2.05 -1.17 15.73
N ASP A 49 -2.64 -0.64 14.69
CA ASP A 49 -3.69 0.36 14.75
C ASP A 49 -5.05 -0.32 14.53
N ALA A 50 -5.92 -0.23 15.52
CA ALA A 50 -7.32 -0.60 15.37
C ALA A 50 -8.07 0.61 14.85
N GLY A 51 -8.58 0.56 13.62
CA GLY A 51 -9.31 1.65 13.00
C GLY A 51 -10.47 2.15 13.86
N HIS A 52 -10.81 3.42 13.73
CA HIS A 52 -11.92 4.08 14.45
C HIS A 52 -11.82 4.01 15.98
N GLY A 53 -12.96 4.12 16.69
CA GLY A 53 -13.05 4.02 18.14
C GLY A 53 -13.77 5.16 18.81
N GLY A 54 -14.35 4.92 19.99
CA GLY A 54 -15.12 5.92 20.74
C GLY A 54 -16.29 6.49 19.94
N LYS A 55 -16.27 7.80 19.70
CA LYS A 55 -17.30 8.52 18.91
C LYS A 55 -17.26 8.21 17.42
N ASP A 56 -16.17 7.64 16.90
CA ASP A 56 -16.06 7.17 15.53
C ASP A 56 -16.38 5.68 15.47
N ALA A 57 -17.56 5.35 14.98
CA ALA A 57 -18.01 3.97 14.88
C ALA A 57 -17.39 3.22 13.68
N GLY A 58 -16.90 3.95 12.68
CA GLY A 58 -16.58 3.41 11.36
C GLY A 58 -17.85 2.98 10.61
N CYS A 59 -17.69 2.09 9.66
CA CYS A 59 -18.82 1.47 9.00
C CYS A 59 -19.52 0.44 9.92
N HIS A 60 -20.72 0.03 9.52
CA HIS A 60 -21.45 -1.00 10.27
C HIS A 60 -22.21 -1.95 9.33
N GLY A 61 -22.45 -3.12 9.82
CA GLY A 61 -23.33 -4.11 9.22
C GLY A 61 -24.73 -4.03 9.82
N GLN A 62 -25.39 -5.18 9.88
CA GLN A 62 -26.70 -5.29 10.54
C GLN A 62 -26.60 -5.35 12.06
N LYS A 63 -25.47 -5.88 12.60
CA LYS A 63 -25.26 -6.15 14.01
C LYS A 63 -23.96 -5.57 14.55
N TYR A 64 -22.90 -5.51 13.74
CA TYR A 64 -21.56 -5.19 14.22
C TYR A 64 -21.06 -3.85 13.69
N TYR A 65 -20.36 -3.10 14.55
CA TYR A 65 -19.61 -1.91 14.19
C TYR A 65 -18.16 -2.26 13.86
N GLU A 66 -17.60 -1.56 12.91
CA GLU A 66 -16.21 -1.71 12.49
C GLU A 66 -15.23 -1.53 13.65
N LYS A 67 -15.40 -0.47 14.45
CA LYS A 67 -14.52 -0.18 15.59
C LYS A 67 -14.33 -1.35 16.54
N ASP A 68 -15.39 -2.14 16.75
CA ASP A 68 -15.37 -3.29 17.67
C ASP A 68 -14.67 -4.49 17.06
N VAL A 69 -14.92 -4.74 15.77
CA VAL A 69 -14.28 -5.84 15.02
C VAL A 69 -12.79 -5.56 14.86
N ALA A 70 -12.43 -4.35 14.41
CA ALA A 70 -11.05 -3.93 14.24
C ALA A 70 -10.25 -4.05 15.56
N LEU A 71 -10.83 -3.62 16.68
CA LEU A 71 -10.19 -3.75 18.00
C LEU A 71 -9.92 -5.21 18.38
N LYS A 72 -10.93 -6.07 18.24
CA LYS A 72 -10.79 -7.49 18.61
C LYS A 72 -9.75 -8.21 17.77
N VAL A 73 -9.74 -7.98 16.45
CA VAL A 73 -8.74 -8.57 15.55
C VAL A 73 -7.34 -8.05 15.86
N SER A 74 -7.19 -6.74 16.12
CA SER A 74 -5.92 -6.11 16.48
C SER A 74 -5.33 -6.71 17.76
N LEU A 75 -6.15 -6.89 18.80
CA LEU A 75 -5.71 -7.47 20.07
C LEU A 75 -5.29 -8.95 19.91
N LYS A 76 -6.03 -9.72 19.11
CA LYS A 76 -5.68 -11.11 18.80
C LYS A 76 -4.37 -11.20 18.02
N LEU A 77 -4.18 -10.37 16.99
CA LEU A 77 -2.93 -10.30 16.21
C LEU A 77 -1.74 -9.99 17.12
N GLY A 78 -1.85 -8.94 17.93
CA GLY A 78 -0.76 -8.57 18.81
C GLY A 78 -0.44 -9.67 19.83
N LYS A 79 -1.46 -10.33 20.39
CA LYS A 79 -1.24 -11.47 21.26
C LYS A 79 -0.48 -12.61 20.55
N TYR A 80 -0.80 -12.95 19.32
CA TYR A 80 -0.06 -13.95 18.57
C TYR A 80 1.40 -13.55 18.36
N ILE A 81 1.70 -12.27 18.09
CA ILE A 81 3.06 -11.79 17.95
C ILE A 81 3.82 -11.86 19.29
N GLU A 82 3.23 -11.36 20.38
CA GLU A 82 3.82 -11.36 21.73
C GLU A 82 4.09 -12.77 22.26
N ASP A 83 3.19 -13.72 21.98
CA ASP A 83 3.34 -15.11 22.40
C ASP A 83 4.49 -15.83 21.65
N ASN A 84 4.72 -15.51 20.37
CA ASN A 84 5.67 -16.20 19.51
C ASN A 84 7.02 -15.48 19.36
N TYR A 85 7.08 -14.15 19.55
CA TYR A 85 8.29 -13.33 19.38
C TYR A 85 8.56 -12.47 20.61
N LYS A 86 9.32 -13.01 21.58
CA LYS A 86 9.63 -12.30 22.85
C LYS A 86 10.52 -11.07 22.65
N ASN A 87 11.22 -10.98 21.51
CA ASN A 87 12.09 -9.89 21.13
C ASN A 87 11.40 -8.83 20.26
N VAL A 88 10.10 -8.99 19.97
CA VAL A 88 9.29 -8.02 19.23
C VAL A 88 8.33 -7.33 20.21
N LYS A 89 8.46 -6.01 20.31
CA LYS A 89 7.56 -5.17 21.08
C LYS A 89 6.33 -4.84 20.24
N VAL A 90 5.15 -5.15 20.75
CA VAL A 90 3.87 -4.77 20.15
C VAL A 90 3.33 -3.53 20.86
N ILE A 91 3.02 -2.51 20.10
CA ILE A 91 2.37 -1.28 20.55
C ILE A 91 1.02 -1.18 19.83
N TYR A 92 -0.01 -0.90 20.59
CA TYR A 92 -1.36 -0.67 20.05
C TYR A 92 -1.65 0.83 20.10
N THR A 93 -2.26 1.38 19.08
CA THR A 93 -2.76 2.76 19.14
C THR A 93 -3.87 2.87 20.18
N ARG A 94 -4.76 1.86 20.27
CA ARG A 94 -5.76 1.73 21.31
C ARG A 94 -5.95 0.25 21.71
N LYS A 95 -6.31 0.04 22.98
CA LYS A 95 -6.66 -1.28 23.54
C LYS A 95 -8.10 -1.34 24.04
N THR A 96 -8.81 -0.22 23.98
CA THR A 96 -10.19 -0.04 24.41
C THR A 96 -10.96 0.76 23.38
N ASP A 97 -12.27 0.93 23.59
CA ASP A 97 -13.11 1.74 22.70
C ASP A 97 -12.94 3.23 23.01
N VAL A 98 -11.82 3.81 22.52
CA VAL A 98 -11.51 5.24 22.63
C VAL A 98 -11.25 5.82 21.24
N PHE A 99 -11.63 7.08 21.04
CA PHE A 99 -11.33 7.83 19.82
C PHE A 99 -9.88 8.32 19.84
N LEU A 100 -9.18 8.13 18.73
CA LEU A 100 -7.85 8.70 18.48
C LEU A 100 -7.86 9.40 17.13
N GLU A 101 -7.30 10.59 17.09
CA GLU A 101 -7.11 11.36 15.86
C GLU A 101 -6.15 10.63 14.89
N LEU A 102 -6.35 10.78 13.58
CA LEU A 102 -5.52 10.09 12.59
C LEU A 102 -4.03 10.45 12.71
N ALA A 103 -3.73 11.74 12.94
CA ALA A 103 -2.36 12.20 13.14
C ALA A 103 -1.71 11.62 14.40
N GLU A 104 -2.49 11.38 15.47
CA GLU A 104 -2.00 10.79 16.70
C GLU A 104 -1.59 9.33 16.52
N ARG A 105 -2.33 8.55 15.71
CA ARG A 105 -2.00 7.16 15.39
C ARG A 105 -0.61 7.06 14.73
N ALA A 106 -0.37 7.89 13.72
CA ALA A 106 0.95 7.99 13.07
C ALA A 106 2.04 8.47 14.05
N LYS A 107 1.72 9.45 14.93
CA LYS A 107 2.64 9.95 15.94
C LYS A 107 3.07 8.86 16.93
N ILE A 108 2.16 8.03 17.42
CA ILE A 108 2.46 6.88 18.29
C ILE A 108 3.48 5.96 17.62
N ALA A 109 3.31 5.66 16.33
CA ALA A 109 4.24 4.81 15.59
C ALA A 109 5.61 5.45 15.39
N ASN A 110 5.65 6.75 15.06
CA ASN A 110 6.89 7.50 14.86
C ASN A 110 7.68 7.66 16.16
N ASP A 111 7.03 8.03 17.26
CA ASP A 111 7.65 8.17 18.58
C ASP A 111 8.23 6.84 19.08
N ALA A 112 7.56 5.74 18.79
CA ALA A 112 8.02 4.40 19.09
C ALA A 112 9.17 3.94 18.19
N LYS A 113 9.51 4.68 17.12
CA LYS A 113 10.46 4.27 16.08
C LYS A 113 10.12 2.88 15.57
N ALA A 114 8.84 2.64 15.27
CA ALA A 114 8.36 1.34 14.87
C ALA A 114 8.99 0.91 13.55
N ASP A 115 9.27 -0.37 13.43
CA ASP A 115 9.77 -0.98 12.20
C ASP A 115 8.65 -1.19 11.18
N PHE A 116 7.41 -1.21 11.67
CA PHE A 116 6.23 -1.46 10.85
C PHE A 116 4.94 -0.94 11.52
N PHE A 117 4.01 -0.42 10.70
CA PHE A 117 2.68 0.03 11.11
C PHE A 117 1.60 -0.72 10.33
N ILE A 118 0.66 -1.35 11.01
CA ILE A 118 -0.50 -2.02 10.40
C ILE A 118 -1.80 -1.44 10.95
N CYS A 119 -2.63 -0.90 10.06
CA CYS A 119 -3.97 -0.41 10.37
C CYS A 119 -5.01 -1.45 9.93
N ILE A 120 -5.93 -1.81 10.82
CA ILE A 120 -6.95 -2.86 10.60
C ILE A 120 -8.32 -2.20 10.55
N HIS A 121 -9.03 -2.39 9.43
CA HIS A 121 -10.34 -1.86 9.09
C HIS A 121 -11.29 -2.93 8.59
N CYS A 122 -12.58 -2.60 8.54
CA CYS A 122 -13.60 -3.37 7.83
C CYS A 122 -14.22 -2.50 6.75
N ASN A 123 -14.35 -3.04 5.56
CA ASN A 123 -14.93 -2.36 4.42
C ASN A 123 -16.46 -2.30 4.48
N ALA A 124 -17.02 -1.40 3.70
CA ALA A 124 -18.43 -1.30 3.42
C ALA A 124 -18.68 -0.92 1.96
N ALA A 125 -19.74 -1.43 1.39
CA ALA A 125 -20.19 -1.02 0.07
C ALA A 125 -21.55 -0.33 0.18
N SER A 126 -21.59 0.93 -0.26
CA SER A 126 -22.82 1.72 -0.32
C SER A 126 -22.74 2.72 -1.47
N TYR A 127 -23.88 3.16 -1.93
CA TYR A 127 -23.97 4.24 -2.93
C TYR A 127 -25.11 5.18 -2.61
N LYS A 128 -25.03 6.40 -3.09
CA LYS A 128 -26.09 7.41 -2.89
C LYS A 128 -27.13 7.33 -4.00
N LYS A 129 -28.41 7.27 -3.63
CA LYS A 129 -29.57 7.39 -4.53
C LYS A 129 -30.41 8.59 -4.08
N GLY A 130 -30.14 9.76 -4.65
CA GLY A 130 -30.67 11.01 -4.16
C GLY A 130 -30.10 11.37 -2.77
N LYS A 131 -30.98 11.56 -1.78
CA LYS A 131 -30.59 11.84 -0.39
C LYS A 131 -30.36 10.59 0.47
N LYS A 132 -30.69 9.39 -0.07
CA LYS A 132 -30.57 8.12 0.68
C LYS A 132 -29.23 7.45 0.38
N THR A 133 -28.63 6.85 1.40
CA THR A 133 -27.52 5.91 1.25
C THR A 133 -28.09 4.51 1.12
N ILE A 134 -27.76 3.81 0.05
CA ILE A 134 -28.19 2.44 -0.23
C ILE A 134 -27.01 1.53 0.02
N ILE A 135 -27.21 0.52 0.87
CA ILE A 135 -26.21 -0.51 1.14
C ILE A 135 -26.22 -1.53 -0.01
N ASN A 136 -25.03 -1.85 -0.51
CA ASN A 136 -24.82 -2.93 -1.45
C ASN A 136 -24.24 -4.14 -0.68
N PRO A 137 -25.04 -5.22 -0.47
CA PRO A 137 -24.60 -6.39 0.27
C PRO A 137 -23.78 -7.39 -0.58
N VAL A 138 -23.57 -7.12 -1.86
CA VAL A 138 -22.91 -8.06 -2.79
C VAL A 138 -21.40 -8.12 -2.60
N PRO A 139 -20.66 -7.00 -2.51
CA PRO A 139 -19.21 -7.06 -2.34
C PRO A 139 -18.81 -7.78 -1.05
N CYS A 140 -17.85 -8.72 -1.15
CA CYS A 140 -17.28 -9.47 -0.05
C CYS A 140 -15.77 -9.63 -0.23
N GLY A 141 -15.09 -10.24 0.74
CA GLY A 141 -13.66 -10.52 0.66
C GLY A 141 -12.78 -9.46 1.29
N SER A 142 -11.47 -9.55 1.07
CA SER A 142 -10.47 -8.69 1.70
C SER A 142 -9.63 -7.95 0.68
N GLU A 143 -9.14 -6.78 1.08
CA GLU A 143 -8.22 -5.97 0.28
C GLU A 143 -7.21 -5.26 1.18
N THR A 144 -6.03 -4.98 0.66
CA THR A 144 -4.98 -4.33 1.46
C THR A 144 -4.43 -3.14 0.70
N TYR A 145 -4.33 -2.01 1.39
CA TYR A 145 -3.91 -0.74 0.83
C TYR A 145 -2.55 -0.31 1.36
N VAL A 146 -1.76 0.28 0.47
CA VAL A 146 -0.56 1.04 0.82
C VAL A 146 -0.71 2.48 0.34
N MET A 147 0.05 3.40 0.93
CA MET A 147 0.05 4.80 0.52
C MET A 147 0.50 4.94 -0.93
N GLY A 148 -0.24 5.67 -1.74
CA GLY A 148 0.11 5.95 -3.14
C GLY A 148 -1.08 6.34 -4.01
N LEU A 149 -0.83 6.49 -5.31
CA LEU A 149 -1.86 6.88 -6.28
C LEU A 149 -2.94 5.82 -6.42
N HIS A 150 -4.18 6.21 -6.19
CA HIS A 150 -5.32 5.32 -6.46
C HIS A 150 -5.48 5.09 -7.97
N LYS A 151 -5.80 3.85 -8.35
CA LYS A 151 -5.96 3.45 -9.76
C LYS A 151 -7.40 3.42 -10.22
N THR A 152 -8.36 3.41 -9.30
CA THR A 152 -9.79 3.29 -9.60
C THR A 152 -10.62 4.22 -8.72
N LYS A 153 -11.82 4.59 -9.19
CA LYS A 153 -12.78 5.34 -8.38
C LYS A 153 -13.12 4.60 -7.07
N GLY A 154 -13.23 3.28 -7.09
CA GLY A 154 -13.49 2.51 -5.87
C GLY A 154 -12.42 2.67 -4.81
N ASN A 155 -11.13 2.71 -5.20
CA ASN A 155 -10.03 2.95 -4.24
C ASN A 155 -10.09 4.37 -3.65
N LEU A 156 -10.48 5.35 -4.46
CA LEU A 156 -10.68 6.74 -4.01
C LEU A 156 -11.81 6.82 -2.97
N GLU A 157 -12.94 6.18 -3.23
CA GLU A 157 -14.10 6.19 -2.33
C GLU A 157 -13.77 5.55 -0.97
N VAL A 158 -12.99 4.45 -0.95
CA VAL A 158 -12.53 3.85 0.31
C VAL A 158 -11.65 4.85 1.07
N ALA A 159 -10.64 5.43 0.41
CA ALA A 159 -9.76 6.41 1.07
C ALA A 159 -10.52 7.64 1.59
N LYS A 160 -11.50 8.15 0.85
CA LYS A 160 -12.33 9.26 1.30
C LYS A 160 -13.13 8.91 2.55
N ARG A 161 -13.77 7.74 2.56
CA ARG A 161 -14.54 7.28 3.72
C ARG A 161 -13.67 7.18 4.97
N GLU A 162 -12.48 6.59 4.87
CA GLU A 162 -11.57 6.48 6.01
C GLU A 162 -11.00 7.84 6.44
N ASN A 163 -10.73 8.73 5.49
CA ASN A 163 -10.27 10.08 5.77
C ASN A 163 -11.36 10.98 6.38
N GLU A 164 -12.66 10.71 6.16
CA GLU A 164 -13.77 11.44 6.76
C GLU A 164 -13.74 11.41 8.31
N SER A 165 -13.03 10.47 8.93
CA SER A 165 -12.78 10.42 10.38
C SER A 165 -12.23 11.74 10.94
N ILE A 166 -11.46 12.52 10.16
CA ILE A 166 -10.97 13.85 10.60
C ILE A 166 -12.07 14.85 10.90
N LEU A 167 -13.26 14.70 10.30
CA LEU A 167 -14.40 15.58 10.56
C LEU A 167 -14.90 15.50 12.02
N LEU A 168 -14.50 14.45 12.73
CA LEU A 168 -14.75 14.26 14.15
C LEU A 168 -13.65 14.86 15.03
N GLU A 169 -12.55 15.37 14.45
CA GLU A 169 -11.43 15.97 15.17
C GLU A 169 -11.62 17.47 15.38
N ASP A 170 -11.18 17.95 16.55
CA ASP A 170 -11.20 19.39 16.81
C ASP A 170 -10.12 20.10 15.96
N ASN A 171 -10.50 21.21 15.29
CA ASN A 171 -9.60 22.03 14.48
C ASN A 171 -8.88 21.24 13.34
N TYR A 172 -9.53 20.24 12.76
CA TYR A 172 -8.95 19.40 11.71
C TYR A 172 -8.40 20.21 10.54
N GLN A 173 -9.05 21.31 10.14
CA GLN A 173 -8.61 22.17 9.03
C GLN A 173 -7.18 22.68 9.23
N ASN A 174 -6.82 23.09 10.45
CA ASN A 174 -5.46 23.56 10.76
C ASN A 174 -4.45 22.41 10.87
N LYS A 175 -4.89 21.21 11.31
CA LYS A 175 -4.02 20.03 11.47
C LYS A 175 -3.63 19.40 10.14
N TYR A 176 -4.48 19.52 9.13
CA TYR A 176 -4.34 18.91 7.81
C TYR A 176 -4.26 19.94 6.68
N ASP A 177 -3.75 21.15 6.97
CA ASP A 177 -3.48 22.21 5.99
C ASP A 177 -4.67 22.53 5.06
N GLY A 178 -5.88 22.52 5.61
CA GLY A 178 -7.12 22.77 4.87
C GLY A 178 -7.60 21.61 3.99
N PHE A 179 -7.05 20.40 4.20
CA PHE A 179 -7.50 19.21 3.47
C PHE A 179 -9.00 18.98 3.67
N ASP A 180 -9.72 18.85 2.56
CA ASP A 180 -11.13 18.47 2.55
C ASP A 180 -11.27 16.98 2.19
N PRO A 181 -11.67 16.12 3.14
CA PRO A 181 -11.79 14.67 2.90
C PRO A 181 -12.93 14.35 1.92
N SER A 182 -13.87 15.27 1.67
CA SER A 182 -14.94 15.08 0.71
C SER A 182 -14.54 15.40 -0.73
N SER A 183 -13.41 16.12 -0.94
CA SER A 183 -12.90 16.49 -2.25
C SER A 183 -12.13 15.35 -2.91
N ASP A 184 -12.49 15.03 -4.15
CA ASP A 184 -11.75 14.08 -4.99
C ASP A 184 -10.36 14.64 -5.30
N GLU A 185 -10.26 15.93 -5.62
CA GLU A 185 -9.02 16.61 -5.97
C GLU A 185 -8.04 16.63 -4.79
N ALA A 186 -8.50 16.94 -3.58
CA ALA A 186 -7.67 16.91 -2.38
C ALA A 186 -7.11 15.50 -2.13
N THR A 187 -7.94 14.46 -2.24
CA THR A 187 -7.52 13.07 -2.06
C THR A 187 -6.56 12.62 -3.16
N ILE A 188 -6.75 13.08 -4.41
CA ILE A 188 -5.83 12.82 -5.53
C ILE A 188 -4.47 13.45 -5.27
N VAL A 189 -4.43 14.74 -4.95
CA VAL A 189 -3.18 15.46 -4.63
C VAL A 189 -2.46 14.78 -3.48
N PHE A 190 -3.19 14.39 -2.46
CA PHE A 190 -2.66 13.72 -1.29
C PHE A 190 -2.05 12.33 -1.61
N SER A 191 -2.66 11.58 -2.50
CA SER A 191 -2.15 10.28 -2.94
C SER A 191 -0.85 10.36 -3.76
N MET A 192 -0.46 11.56 -4.21
CA MET A 192 0.79 11.78 -4.97
C MET A 192 2.04 11.83 -4.08
N PHE A 193 1.90 11.93 -2.76
CA PHE A 193 3.04 11.86 -1.86
C PHE A 193 3.74 10.50 -1.98
N GLN A 194 5.00 10.51 -2.45
CA GLN A 194 5.79 9.30 -2.60
C GLN A 194 6.19 8.77 -1.22
N ASN A 195 5.86 7.52 -0.95
CA ASN A 195 6.31 6.82 0.24
C ASN A 195 7.60 6.07 -0.05
N VAL A 196 8.70 6.46 0.59
CA VAL A 196 10.01 5.80 0.47
C VAL A 196 9.98 4.34 0.95
N PHE A 197 8.96 3.95 1.69
CA PHE A 197 8.76 2.59 2.20
C PHE A 197 7.80 1.75 1.34
N LEU A 198 7.41 2.25 0.16
CA LEU A 198 6.37 1.62 -0.67
C LEU A 198 6.66 0.14 -0.96
N GLU A 199 7.89 -0.20 -1.37
CA GLU A 199 8.25 -1.59 -1.71
C GLU A 199 8.09 -2.54 -0.51
N LYS A 200 8.55 -2.13 0.67
CA LYS A 200 8.41 -2.91 1.90
C LYS A 200 6.95 -3.05 2.32
N SER A 201 6.17 -1.99 2.16
CA SER A 201 4.73 -2.00 2.43
C SER A 201 3.99 -2.94 1.46
N LEU A 202 4.34 -2.92 0.16
CA LEU A 202 3.78 -3.82 -0.86
C LEU A 202 4.15 -5.29 -0.59
N SER A 203 5.40 -5.58 -0.15
CA SER A 203 5.82 -6.94 0.19
C SER A 203 4.92 -7.54 1.28
N LEU A 204 4.72 -6.82 2.39
CA LEU A 204 3.84 -7.33 3.45
C LEU A 204 2.36 -7.37 3.02
N ALA A 205 1.86 -6.35 2.31
CA ALA A 205 0.49 -6.33 1.81
C ALA A 205 0.19 -7.55 0.92
N SER A 206 1.14 -7.93 0.06
CA SER A 206 1.02 -9.12 -0.79
C SER A 206 0.95 -10.42 0.03
N LYS A 207 1.76 -10.53 1.10
CA LYS A 207 1.73 -11.68 2.00
C LYS A 207 0.41 -11.76 2.77
N ILE A 208 -0.13 -10.62 3.20
CA ILE A 208 -1.45 -10.56 3.86
C ILE A 208 -2.53 -11.08 2.92
N GLN A 209 -2.60 -10.58 1.68
CA GLN A 209 -3.59 -11.04 0.71
C GLN A 209 -3.41 -12.52 0.36
N HIS A 210 -2.17 -13.00 0.25
CA HIS A 210 -1.89 -14.42 0.07
C HIS A 210 -2.45 -15.26 1.22
N GLN A 211 -2.22 -14.88 2.48
CA GLN A 211 -2.72 -15.60 3.66
C GLN A 211 -4.25 -15.54 3.75
N TYR A 212 -4.87 -14.42 3.41
CA TYR A 212 -6.33 -14.31 3.35
C TYR A 212 -6.92 -15.27 2.33
N ARG A 213 -6.37 -15.32 1.11
CA ARG A 213 -6.84 -16.21 0.05
C ARG A 213 -6.59 -17.68 0.36
N GLU A 214 -5.33 -18.03 0.67
CA GLU A 214 -4.92 -19.43 0.76
C GLU A 214 -5.34 -20.10 2.07
N LYS A 215 -5.30 -19.36 3.17
CA LYS A 215 -5.54 -19.91 4.51
C LYS A 215 -6.91 -19.54 5.06
N ALA A 216 -7.28 -18.27 5.01
CA ALA A 216 -8.58 -17.82 5.51
C ALA A 216 -9.73 -17.98 4.49
N LYS A 217 -9.43 -18.43 3.26
CA LYS A 217 -10.39 -18.63 2.17
C LYS A 217 -11.27 -17.40 1.89
N ARG A 218 -10.64 -16.22 1.99
CA ARG A 218 -11.30 -14.96 1.65
C ARG A 218 -11.21 -14.71 0.14
N GLU A 219 -12.22 -14.05 -0.42
CA GLU A 219 -12.10 -13.49 -1.77
C GLU A 219 -10.98 -12.45 -1.76
N ASP A 220 -10.01 -12.61 -2.66
CA ASP A 220 -8.84 -11.74 -2.75
C ASP A 220 -9.14 -10.59 -3.72
N LYS A 221 -9.36 -9.39 -3.18
CA LYS A 221 -9.54 -8.17 -3.95
C LYS A 221 -8.23 -7.44 -4.24
N GLY A 222 -7.11 -8.05 -3.84
CA GLY A 222 -5.75 -7.64 -4.17
C GLY A 222 -5.17 -6.53 -3.32
N VAL A 223 -3.91 -6.22 -3.64
CA VAL A 223 -3.18 -5.09 -3.06
C VAL A 223 -3.44 -3.85 -3.91
N LYS A 224 -3.77 -2.75 -3.24
CA LYS A 224 -4.19 -1.50 -3.85
C LYS A 224 -3.39 -0.31 -3.30
N GLN A 225 -3.52 0.83 -3.94
CA GLN A 225 -2.92 2.09 -3.50
C GLN A 225 -4.00 3.16 -3.39
N ALA A 226 -3.93 3.97 -2.33
CA ALA A 226 -4.77 5.15 -2.17
C ALA A 226 -4.17 6.12 -1.12
N GLY A 227 -4.70 7.33 -1.05
CA GLY A 227 -4.25 8.40 -0.16
C GLY A 227 -4.92 8.34 1.21
N PHE A 228 -4.44 7.51 2.12
CA PHE A 228 -4.93 7.42 3.49
C PHE A 228 -4.18 8.35 4.42
N LEU A 229 -4.88 9.25 5.10
CA LEU A 229 -4.31 10.19 6.07
C LEU A 229 -3.58 9.49 7.22
N VAL A 230 -4.12 8.38 7.69
CA VAL A 230 -3.51 7.59 8.77
C VAL A 230 -2.13 7.02 8.39
N LEU A 231 -1.88 6.79 7.10
CA LEU A 231 -0.59 6.29 6.60
C LEU A 231 0.37 7.42 6.18
N TRP A 232 -0.15 8.63 5.96
CA TRP A 232 0.63 9.72 5.36
C TRP A 232 1.85 10.13 6.17
N LYS A 233 1.67 10.32 7.48
CA LYS A 233 2.75 10.83 8.36
C LYS A 233 3.59 9.72 8.99
N THR A 234 3.42 8.46 8.58
CA THR A 234 4.22 7.34 9.10
C THR A 234 5.63 7.35 8.52
N ALA A 235 6.63 7.18 9.37
CA ALA A 235 8.06 7.18 8.99
C ALA A 235 8.64 5.74 8.92
N MET A 236 7.80 4.76 8.60
CA MET A 236 8.14 3.35 8.45
C MET A 236 7.24 2.69 7.40
N PRO A 237 7.55 1.45 6.96
CA PRO A 237 6.60 0.65 6.16
C PRO A 237 5.23 0.59 6.83
N SER A 238 4.18 0.92 6.09
CA SER A 238 2.83 1.02 6.63
C SER A 238 1.77 0.56 5.62
N LEU A 239 0.70 -0.01 6.13
CA LEU A 239 -0.45 -0.43 5.33
C LEU A 239 -1.76 -0.35 6.12
N LEU A 240 -2.87 -0.33 5.38
CA LEU A 240 -4.23 -0.49 5.87
C LEU A 240 -4.84 -1.74 5.25
N THR A 241 -5.37 -2.65 6.07
CA THR A 241 -6.03 -3.86 5.58
C THR A 241 -7.51 -3.86 5.90
N GLU A 242 -8.31 -4.02 4.86
CA GLU A 242 -9.76 -4.21 4.90
C GLU A 242 -10.04 -5.71 4.99
N ILE A 243 -10.42 -6.18 6.17
CA ILE A 243 -10.50 -7.61 6.48
C ILE A 243 -11.79 -8.28 5.97
N GLY A 244 -12.74 -7.49 5.48
CA GLY A 244 -14.02 -7.94 4.89
C GLY A 244 -15.04 -6.82 4.87
N PHE A 245 -16.17 -7.04 4.23
CA PHE A 245 -17.25 -6.06 4.09
C PHE A 245 -18.33 -6.30 5.14
N LEU A 246 -18.51 -5.39 6.11
CA LEU A 246 -19.59 -5.51 7.10
C LEU A 246 -20.99 -5.37 6.49
N THR A 247 -21.09 -4.78 5.31
CA THR A 247 -22.34 -4.71 4.54
C THR A 247 -22.73 -6.03 3.88
N ASN A 248 -21.80 -6.99 3.78
CA ASN A 248 -22.07 -8.33 3.27
C ASN A 248 -22.41 -9.28 4.44
N PRO A 249 -23.57 -9.97 4.40
CA PRO A 249 -24.02 -10.79 5.53
C PRO A 249 -23.08 -11.94 5.90
N ASP A 250 -22.38 -12.55 4.94
CA ASP A 250 -21.44 -13.64 5.21
C ASP A 250 -20.14 -13.14 5.83
N ASP A 251 -19.62 -12.00 5.32
CA ASP A 251 -18.47 -11.33 5.90
C ASP A 251 -18.77 -10.83 7.31
N GLU A 252 -19.93 -10.17 7.50
CA GLU A 252 -20.35 -9.71 8.81
C GLU A 252 -20.46 -10.87 9.83
N ARG A 253 -21.06 -11.99 9.43
CA ARG A 253 -21.18 -13.18 10.27
C ARG A 253 -19.81 -13.75 10.66
N LEU A 254 -18.87 -13.80 9.70
CA LEU A 254 -17.51 -14.21 9.96
C LEU A 254 -16.82 -13.25 10.95
N LEU A 255 -16.76 -11.98 10.59
CA LEU A 255 -16.02 -10.93 11.31
C LEU A 255 -16.61 -10.63 12.70
N GLY A 256 -17.91 -10.82 12.87
CA GLY A 256 -18.60 -10.68 14.15
C GLY A 256 -18.36 -11.84 15.12
N SER A 257 -17.90 -13.00 14.61
CA SER A 257 -17.67 -14.19 15.44
C SER A 257 -16.24 -14.22 16.01
N ASP A 258 -16.09 -14.79 17.21
CA ASP A 258 -14.76 -14.96 17.81
C ASP A 258 -13.85 -15.87 16.97
N LYS A 259 -14.41 -16.95 16.41
CA LYS A 259 -13.69 -17.86 15.50
C LYS A 259 -13.24 -17.18 14.22
N GLY A 260 -14.09 -16.33 13.61
CA GLY A 260 -13.74 -15.61 12.40
C GLY A 260 -12.69 -14.54 12.65
N GLN A 261 -12.79 -13.80 13.76
CA GLN A 261 -11.76 -12.84 14.18
C GLN A 261 -10.41 -13.52 14.44
N ASP A 262 -10.42 -14.70 15.04
CA ASP A 262 -9.24 -15.51 15.27
C ASP A 262 -8.61 -16.00 13.95
N LEU A 263 -9.44 -16.46 13.02
CA LEU A 263 -9.01 -16.85 11.67
C LEU A 263 -8.27 -15.72 10.94
N ILE A 264 -8.82 -14.51 10.96
CA ILE A 264 -8.21 -13.33 10.34
C ILE A 264 -6.90 -12.94 11.05
N ALA A 265 -6.90 -12.95 12.39
CA ALA A 265 -5.71 -12.61 13.17
C ALA A 265 -4.55 -13.60 12.93
N ARG A 266 -4.83 -14.90 12.77
CA ARG A 266 -3.83 -15.92 12.40
C ARG A 266 -3.29 -15.70 10.99
N ALA A 267 -4.14 -15.35 10.04
CA ALA A 267 -3.71 -15.02 8.67
C ALA A 267 -2.73 -13.84 8.68
N LEU A 268 -3.07 -12.77 9.41
CA LEU A 268 -2.19 -11.60 9.59
C LEU A 268 -0.87 -11.96 10.28
N PHE A 269 -0.93 -12.80 11.33
CA PHE A 269 0.27 -13.28 12.02
C PHE A 269 1.18 -14.07 11.09
N ASN A 270 0.64 -14.99 10.29
CA ASN A 270 1.42 -15.79 9.35
C ASN A 270 2.07 -14.91 8.27
N ALA A 271 1.35 -13.90 7.76
CA ALA A 271 1.91 -12.92 6.84
C ALA A 271 3.05 -12.11 7.47
N PHE A 272 2.88 -11.69 8.74
CA PHE A 272 3.93 -11.01 9.50
C PHE A 272 5.17 -11.91 9.67
N LYS A 273 4.97 -13.19 10.01
CA LYS A 273 6.06 -14.17 10.13
C LYS A 273 6.87 -14.28 8.83
N GLU A 274 6.17 -14.43 7.68
CA GLU A 274 6.80 -14.51 6.36
C GLU A 274 7.59 -13.22 6.03
N TYR A 275 7.01 -12.06 6.30
CA TYR A 275 7.64 -10.77 6.08
C TYR A 275 8.87 -10.58 6.97
N LYS A 276 8.76 -10.91 8.27
CA LYS A 276 9.86 -10.83 9.22
C LYS A 276 11.05 -11.68 8.77
N ASN A 277 10.78 -12.91 8.33
CA ASN A 277 11.82 -13.81 7.83
C ASN A 277 12.50 -13.26 6.56
N GLU A 278 11.72 -12.67 5.65
CA GLU A 278 12.27 -12.07 4.42
C GLU A 278 13.19 -10.88 4.70
N VAL A 279 12.76 -9.94 5.56
CA VAL A 279 13.53 -8.70 5.81
C VAL A 279 14.73 -8.90 6.74
N GLU A 280 14.73 -9.96 7.54
CA GLU A 280 15.82 -10.27 8.47
C GLU A 280 16.85 -11.24 7.87
N ASP A 281 16.62 -11.75 6.65
CA ASP A 281 17.42 -12.81 6.00
C ASP A 281 17.70 -13.99 6.95
N ASN A 282 16.72 -14.33 7.77
CA ASN A 282 16.89 -15.23 8.89
C ASN A 282 16.43 -16.65 8.53
N ARG A 283 17.27 -17.43 7.88
CA ARG A 283 17.08 -18.87 7.71
C ARG A 283 17.03 -19.64 9.06
N LEU A 284 17.37 -18.97 10.17
CA LEU A 284 17.43 -19.54 11.53
C LEU A 284 16.12 -19.36 12.32
N THR A 285 15.13 -18.59 11.84
CA THR A 285 13.88 -18.33 12.57
C THR A 285 12.74 -19.29 12.23
N ASP A 286 13.00 -20.39 11.55
CA ASP A 286 12.00 -21.45 11.29
C ASP A 286 11.47 -22.16 12.54
N GLN A 287 11.90 -21.74 13.75
CA GLN A 287 11.42 -22.30 15.01
C GLN A 287 9.98 -21.88 15.36
N VAL A 288 9.52 -20.73 14.86
CA VAL A 288 8.12 -20.30 15.03
C VAL A 288 7.27 -20.93 13.95
N LYS A 289 6.47 -21.92 14.31
CA LYS A 289 5.52 -22.55 13.38
C LYS A 289 4.45 -21.58 12.95
N SER A 290 4.03 -21.67 11.68
CA SER A 290 2.82 -20.99 11.22
C SER A 290 1.61 -21.51 12.01
N LEU A 291 0.69 -20.62 12.35
CA LEU A 291 -0.54 -21.03 13.03
C LEU A 291 -1.45 -21.75 12.03
N ASP A 292 -1.93 -22.93 12.42
CA ASP A 292 -2.91 -23.64 11.63
C ASP A 292 -4.21 -22.85 11.56
N ILE A 293 -4.78 -22.79 10.36
CA ILE A 293 -5.99 -22.04 10.09
C ILE A 293 -7.06 -23.01 9.60
N GLU A 294 -8.07 -23.20 10.42
CA GLU A 294 -9.28 -23.93 10.06
C GLU A 294 -10.40 -22.91 9.85
N VAL A 295 -11.02 -22.94 8.67
CA VAL A 295 -12.18 -22.09 8.36
C VAL A 295 -13.37 -22.60 9.14
N PRO A 296 -14.01 -21.79 10.00
CA PRO A 296 -15.19 -22.21 10.77
C PRO A 296 -16.33 -22.63 9.84
N LYS A 297 -16.91 -23.81 10.08
CA LYS A 297 -18.05 -24.33 9.33
C LYS A 297 -19.39 -23.82 9.87
N ASP A 298 -19.40 -23.49 11.15
CA ASP A 298 -20.57 -23.13 11.95
C ASP A 298 -20.42 -21.71 12.49
N LEU A 299 -20.69 -20.72 11.64
CA LEU A 299 -20.78 -19.33 12.06
C LEU A 299 -22.21 -19.05 12.59
N PRO A 300 -22.35 -18.26 13.67
CA PRO A 300 -23.66 -17.92 14.23
C PRO A 300 -24.49 -17.11 13.23
N GLU A 301 -25.76 -17.41 13.11
CA GLU A 301 -26.70 -16.56 12.40
C GLU A 301 -26.95 -15.25 13.16
N ILE A 302 -27.09 -14.15 12.43
CA ILE A 302 -27.48 -12.85 13.00
C ILE A 302 -29.00 -12.83 13.11
N LYS A 303 -29.51 -12.90 14.34
CA LYS A 303 -30.95 -12.84 14.59
C LYS A 303 -31.50 -11.44 14.30
N PRO A 304 -32.75 -11.33 13.82
CA PRO A 304 -33.36 -10.03 13.51
C PRO A 304 -33.35 -9.03 14.67
N GLU A 305 -33.51 -9.50 15.91
CA GLU A 305 -33.52 -8.68 17.12
C GLU A 305 -32.17 -8.07 17.47
N GLU A 306 -31.08 -8.64 16.96
CA GLU A 306 -29.70 -8.21 17.22
C GLU A 306 -29.19 -7.20 16.18
N ARG A 307 -30.04 -6.79 15.23
CA ARG A 307 -29.68 -5.83 14.18
C ARG A 307 -29.56 -4.43 14.74
N ILE A 308 -28.61 -3.68 14.20
CA ILE A 308 -28.50 -2.24 14.46
C ILE A 308 -29.76 -1.56 13.92
N LYS A 309 -30.47 -0.83 14.79
CA LYS A 309 -31.67 -0.07 14.39
C LYS A 309 -31.24 1.22 13.73
N ASP A 310 -31.08 1.17 12.41
CA ASP A 310 -30.88 2.36 11.58
C ASP A 310 -32.09 2.56 10.68
N LYS A 311 -32.75 3.71 10.82
CA LYS A 311 -34.00 4.00 10.12
C LYS A 311 -33.81 4.37 8.64
N ASP A 312 -32.55 4.51 8.17
CA ASP A 312 -32.24 5.07 6.86
C ASP A 312 -31.56 4.10 5.88
N LEU A 313 -31.46 2.80 6.25
CA LEU A 313 -30.79 1.79 5.43
C LEU A 313 -31.81 0.90 4.69
N GLU A 314 -31.91 1.09 3.38
CA GLU A 314 -32.66 0.20 2.49
C GLU A 314 -31.70 -0.78 1.79
N TYR A 315 -32.00 -2.08 1.88
CA TYR A 315 -31.33 -3.13 1.11
C TYR A 315 -32.02 -3.31 -0.25
N GLU A 316 -31.35 -2.94 -1.33
CA GLU A 316 -31.73 -3.39 -2.68
C GLU A 316 -30.84 -4.56 -3.09
N LYS A 317 -31.42 -5.71 -3.41
CA LYS A 317 -30.75 -6.75 -4.16
C LYS A 317 -30.65 -6.30 -5.61
N ASP A 318 -29.52 -5.73 -6.00
CA ASP A 318 -29.23 -5.53 -7.40
C ASP A 318 -28.76 -6.87 -8.00
N THR A 319 -29.69 -7.56 -8.67
CA THR A 319 -29.44 -8.85 -9.35
C THR A 319 -28.92 -8.66 -10.77
N THR A 320 -28.66 -7.44 -11.17
CA THR A 320 -28.06 -7.16 -12.49
C THR A 320 -26.55 -7.09 -12.40
N GLU A 321 -25.89 -8.24 -12.52
CA GLU A 321 -24.56 -8.30 -13.13
C GLU A 321 -24.63 -7.76 -14.56
N LYS A 322 -24.72 -6.46 -14.73
CA LYS A 322 -24.25 -5.86 -15.97
C LYS A 322 -22.74 -5.91 -15.94
N LYS A 323 -22.18 -6.92 -16.60
CA LYS A 323 -20.83 -6.83 -17.18
C LYS A 323 -20.81 -5.58 -18.06
N THR A 324 -20.53 -4.43 -17.47
CA THR A 324 -20.05 -3.27 -18.19
C THR A 324 -18.56 -3.51 -18.43
N GLY A 325 -18.27 -4.47 -19.31
CA GLY A 325 -17.10 -4.37 -20.14
C GLY A 325 -17.31 -3.12 -20.98
N ILE A 326 -16.82 -1.98 -20.53
CA ILE A 326 -16.60 -0.83 -21.39
C ILE A 326 -15.41 -1.23 -22.24
N GLU A 327 -15.70 -1.88 -23.39
CA GLU A 327 -14.75 -1.96 -24.49
C GLU A 327 -14.45 -0.51 -24.91
N GLU A 328 -13.26 -0.03 -24.53
CA GLU A 328 -12.71 1.21 -25.09
C GLU A 328 -12.51 1.00 -26.58
N LYS A 329 -13.50 1.36 -27.37
CA LYS A 329 -13.37 1.42 -28.84
C LYS A 329 -12.49 2.63 -29.17
N VAL A 330 -11.18 2.40 -29.27
CA VAL A 330 -10.21 3.39 -29.70
C VAL A 330 -10.39 3.59 -31.20
N VAL A 331 -11.03 4.68 -31.57
CA VAL A 331 -11.08 5.13 -32.99
C VAL A 331 -9.84 6.00 -33.22
N LEU A 332 -8.78 5.37 -33.71
CA LEU A 332 -7.61 6.09 -34.25
C LEU A 332 -8.00 6.64 -35.61
N LYS A 333 -8.22 7.95 -35.71
CA LYS A 333 -8.23 8.63 -37.00
C LYS A 333 -6.80 8.95 -37.42
N ASP A 334 -6.43 8.35 -38.56
CA ASP A 334 -5.12 8.42 -39.17
C ASP A 334 -4.60 9.84 -39.40
N THR A 335 -3.39 10.07 -38.92
CA THR A 335 -2.43 10.98 -39.55
C THR A 335 -1.11 10.24 -39.68
N GLU A 336 -0.58 10.24 -40.86
CA GLU A 336 0.56 9.55 -41.46
C GLU A 336 1.49 8.75 -40.53
N THR A 337 1.51 7.45 -40.78
CA THR A 337 2.25 6.43 -40.08
C THR A 337 3.71 6.38 -40.47
N VAL A 338 4.59 6.63 -39.50
CA VAL A 338 5.89 5.94 -39.47
C VAL A 338 5.61 4.48 -39.11
N LYS A 339 5.76 3.58 -40.09
CA LYS A 339 5.60 2.12 -39.90
C LYS A 339 6.68 1.64 -38.93
N THR A 340 6.32 1.50 -37.64
CA THR A 340 7.07 0.68 -36.70
C THR A 340 6.52 -0.74 -36.75
N ASN A 341 7.35 -1.70 -37.10
CA ASN A 341 7.01 -3.13 -37.21
C ASN A 341 6.77 -3.81 -35.84
N SER A 342 6.62 -3.06 -34.76
CA SER A 342 6.36 -3.61 -33.42
C SER A 342 4.87 -3.48 -33.07
N GLU A 343 4.26 -4.59 -32.69
CA GLU A 343 2.86 -4.64 -32.22
C GLU A 343 2.68 -3.85 -30.91
N ILE A 344 3.77 -3.60 -30.16
CA ILE A 344 3.77 -2.91 -28.88
C ILE A 344 4.36 -1.51 -29.06
N ILE A 345 3.60 -0.50 -28.62
CA ILE A 345 3.94 0.91 -28.73
C ILE A 345 3.81 1.58 -27.35
N PHE A 346 4.84 2.37 -27.00
CA PHE A 346 4.79 3.25 -25.82
C PHE A 346 4.52 4.69 -26.26
N LYS A 347 3.69 5.39 -25.49
CA LYS A 347 3.40 6.81 -25.65
C LYS A 347 3.52 7.51 -24.31
N VAL A 348 3.60 8.83 -24.29
CA VAL A 348 3.59 9.63 -23.05
C VAL A 348 2.30 10.42 -22.99
N GLN A 349 1.41 10.08 -22.09
CA GLN A 349 0.23 10.90 -21.80
C GLN A 349 0.67 12.09 -20.94
N PHE A 350 0.38 13.31 -21.39
CA PHE A 350 0.89 14.52 -20.74
C PHE A 350 -0.21 15.51 -20.32
N MET A 351 -1.43 15.34 -20.82
CA MET A 351 -2.53 16.25 -20.48
C MET A 351 -3.89 15.57 -20.61
N ASN A 352 -4.84 15.98 -19.75
CA ASN A 352 -6.25 15.71 -19.88
C ASN A 352 -7.02 17.01 -20.06
N SER A 353 -8.19 16.97 -20.72
CA SER A 353 -9.10 18.11 -20.87
C SER A 353 -10.52 17.62 -20.98
N ASP A 354 -11.46 18.33 -20.39
CA ASP A 354 -12.91 18.16 -20.54
C ASP A 354 -13.43 18.75 -21.87
N LYS A 355 -12.62 19.58 -22.52
CA LYS A 355 -12.91 20.15 -23.84
C LYS A 355 -11.88 19.71 -24.84
N LYS A 356 -12.33 19.41 -26.05
CA LYS A 356 -11.43 19.05 -27.16
C LYS A 356 -10.56 20.25 -27.52
N ILE A 357 -9.23 20.04 -27.51
CA ILE A 357 -8.23 21.01 -27.98
C ILE A 357 -7.69 20.49 -29.32
N PRO A 358 -7.79 21.28 -30.40
CA PRO A 358 -7.29 20.86 -31.71
C PRO A 358 -5.78 20.53 -31.64
N LEU A 359 -5.35 19.44 -32.30
CA LEU A 359 -3.94 18.99 -32.27
C LEU A 359 -2.97 20.00 -32.86
N ASN A 360 -3.43 20.90 -33.73
CA ASN A 360 -2.66 22.02 -34.27
C ASN A 360 -2.70 23.28 -33.40
N SER A 361 -3.20 23.17 -32.16
CA SER A 361 -3.24 24.29 -31.21
C SER A 361 -1.82 24.80 -30.89
N PRO A 362 -1.62 26.13 -30.75
CA PRO A 362 -0.35 26.68 -30.26
C PRO A 362 0.10 26.09 -28.92
N LYS A 363 -0.82 25.53 -28.13
CA LYS A 363 -0.54 24.86 -26.87
C LYS A 363 0.35 23.59 -27.03
N PHE A 364 0.38 23.02 -28.21
CA PHE A 364 1.14 21.81 -28.54
C PHE A 364 2.31 22.07 -29.51
N SER A 365 2.61 23.34 -29.83
CA SER A 365 3.61 23.71 -30.86
C SER A 365 5.02 23.19 -30.54
N ASP A 366 5.36 22.98 -29.29
CA ASP A 366 6.65 22.52 -28.82
C ASP A 366 6.66 21.02 -28.41
N ILE A 367 5.56 20.29 -28.70
CA ILE A 367 5.40 18.87 -28.40
C ILE A 367 5.31 18.09 -29.70
N ASN A 368 6.21 17.14 -29.88
CA ASN A 368 6.24 16.31 -31.07
C ASN A 368 5.19 15.17 -31.00
N ASP A 369 4.62 14.85 -32.18
CA ASP A 369 3.81 13.66 -32.40
C ASP A 369 2.63 13.54 -31.39
N VAL A 370 1.83 14.62 -31.30
CA VAL A 370 0.67 14.69 -30.41
C VAL A 370 -0.49 13.92 -31.00
N SER A 371 -1.08 13.05 -30.19
CA SER A 371 -2.31 12.30 -30.51
C SER A 371 -3.32 12.47 -29.39
N GLU A 372 -4.62 12.23 -29.71
CA GLU A 372 -5.68 12.32 -28.73
C GLU A 372 -6.41 10.96 -28.59
N ILE A 373 -6.88 10.67 -27.39
CA ILE A 373 -7.80 9.57 -27.10
C ILE A 373 -8.97 10.17 -26.31
N GLN A 374 -10.18 9.91 -26.75
CA GLN A 374 -11.38 10.29 -26.00
C GLN A 374 -11.84 9.12 -25.13
N ASN A 375 -12.06 9.40 -23.84
CA ASN A 375 -12.59 8.45 -22.89
C ASN A 375 -13.77 9.10 -22.16
N GLY A 376 -14.99 8.76 -22.54
CA GLY A 376 -16.20 9.44 -22.08
C GLY A 376 -16.17 10.92 -22.49
N GLU A 377 -16.30 11.82 -21.53
CA GLU A 377 -16.28 13.28 -21.74
C GLU A 377 -14.85 13.87 -21.67
N VAL A 378 -13.83 13.05 -21.38
CA VAL A 378 -12.45 13.51 -21.18
C VAL A 378 -11.58 13.19 -22.41
N TYR A 379 -10.87 14.20 -22.89
CA TYR A 379 -9.85 14.08 -23.94
C TYR A 379 -8.46 13.94 -23.30
N LYS A 380 -7.74 12.87 -23.67
CA LYS A 380 -6.36 12.59 -23.22
C LYS A 380 -5.39 12.86 -24.36
N TYR A 381 -4.35 13.65 -24.10
CA TYR A 381 -3.34 14.03 -25.10
C TYR A 381 -2.05 13.27 -24.82
N LEU A 382 -1.53 12.63 -25.87
CA LEU A 382 -0.37 11.76 -25.82
C LEU A 382 0.68 12.24 -26.81
N SER A 383 1.97 12.03 -26.49
CA SER A 383 3.09 12.33 -27.36
C SER A 383 3.85 11.06 -27.70
N GLY A 384 4.27 10.94 -28.95
CA GLY A 384 5.16 9.92 -29.46
C GLY A 384 4.53 8.57 -29.77
N ASN A 385 5.31 7.75 -30.51
CA ASN A 385 5.01 6.36 -30.87
C ASN A 385 6.33 5.57 -30.73
N TYR A 386 6.68 5.10 -29.51
CA TYR A 386 7.99 4.53 -29.23
C TYR A 386 7.92 3.01 -29.17
N SER A 387 8.87 2.32 -29.79
CA SER A 387 9.03 0.87 -29.71
C SER A 387 9.75 0.42 -28.44
N SER A 388 10.34 1.34 -27.67
CA SER A 388 11.03 1.06 -26.41
C SER A 388 10.60 2.02 -25.30
N ILE A 389 10.64 1.54 -24.07
CA ILE A 389 10.23 2.32 -22.89
C ILE A 389 11.27 3.41 -22.56
N GLU A 390 12.55 3.20 -22.91
CA GLU A 390 13.64 4.14 -22.65
C GLU A 390 13.40 5.45 -23.43
N LYS A 391 13.04 5.34 -24.71
CA LYS A 391 12.69 6.50 -25.56
C LYS A 391 11.45 7.24 -25.05
N ALA A 392 10.44 6.49 -24.56
CA ALA A 392 9.28 7.10 -23.94
C ALA A 392 9.65 7.81 -22.63
N ALA A 393 10.59 7.28 -21.85
CA ALA A 393 11.07 7.90 -20.61
C ALA A 393 11.84 9.20 -20.85
N GLU A 394 12.64 9.28 -21.92
CA GLU A 394 13.31 10.52 -22.35
C GLU A 394 12.28 11.62 -22.68
N THR A 395 11.26 11.27 -23.47
CA THR A 395 10.16 12.20 -23.79
C THR A 395 9.37 12.61 -22.56
N GLN A 396 9.09 11.68 -21.65
CA GLN A 396 8.44 11.99 -20.37
C GLN A 396 9.25 13.03 -19.57
N ALA A 397 10.56 12.85 -19.48
CA ALA A 397 11.44 13.76 -18.77
C ALA A 397 11.45 15.17 -19.42
N ASP A 398 11.44 15.24 -20.77
CA ASP A 398 11.38 16.51 -21.50
C ASP A 398 10.04 17.21 -21.30
N LEU A 399 8.92 16.49 -21.39
CA LEU A 399 7.59 17.04 -21.14
C LEU A 399 7.45 17.56 -19.70
N LYS A 400 8.02 16.87 -18.71
CA LYS A 400 8.04 17.35 -17.32
C LYS A 400 8.83 18.66 -17.18
N LYS A 401 9.95 18.82 -17.88
CA LYS A 401 10.72 20.09 -17.92
C LYS A 401 9.93 21.22 -18.58
N LYS A 402 9.11 20.90 -19.59
CA LYS A 402 8.21 21.86 -20.27
C LYS A 402 6.96 22.23 -19.46
N GLY A 403 6.82 21.72 -18.23
CA GLY A 403 5.74 22.07 -17.31
C GLY A 403 4.61 21.05 -17.21
N TYR A 404 4.64 19.96 -17.99
CA TYR A 404 3.68 18.86 -17.89
C TYR A 404 4.10 17.86 -16.80
N LYS A 405 4.04 18.31 -15.53
CA LYS A 405 4.58 17.59 -14.37
C LYS A 405 4.01 16.19 -14.22
N ASP A 406 2.74 15.98 -14.63
CA ASP A 406 2.00 14.73 -14.51
C ASP A 406 2.13 13.82 -15.73
N ALA A 407 3.09 14.09 -16.63
CA ALA A 407 3.33 13.24 -17.79
C ALA A 407 3.78 11.83 -17.35
N PHE A 408 3.13 10.77 -17.91
CA PHE A 408 3.42 9.39 -17.62
C PHE A 408 3.35 8.50 -18.87
N ILE A 409 4.08 7.38 -18.83
CA ILE A 409 4.17 6.44 -19.96
C ILE A 409 2.94 5.53 -19.97
N VAL A 410 2.38 5.33 -21.16
CA VAL A 410 1.30 4.35 -21.44
C VAL A 410 1.77 3.41 -22.54
N ALA A 411 1.25 2.19 -22.54
CA ALA A 411 1.59 1.18 -23.54
C ALA A 411 0.34 0.68 -24.28
N PHE A 412 0.53 0.34 -25.54
CA PHE A 412 -0.50 -0.22 -26.41
C PHE A 412 0.03 -1.47 -27.10
N ASN A 413 -0.82 -2.48 -27.25
CA ASN A 413 -0.57 -3.66 -28.07
C ASN A 413 -1.64 -3.73 -29.13
N LYS A 414 -1.25 -3.65 -30.40
CA LYS A 414 -2.20 -3.63 -31.56
C LYS A 414 -3.30 -2.57 -31.43
N GLY A 415 -2.99 -1.42 -30.79
CA GLY A 415 -3.95 -0.33 -30.59
C GLY A 415 -4.76 -0.43 -29.29
N GLU A 416 -4.76 -1.55 -28.59
CA GLU A 416 -5.38 -1.70 -27.29
C GLU A 416 -4.44 -1.29 -26.16
N LYS A 417 -4.95 -0.52 -25.19
CA LYS A 417 -4.16 -0.07 -24.06
C LYS A 417 -3.89 -1.23 -23.11
N ILE A 418 -2.62 -1.46 -22.83
CA ILE A 418 -2.13 -2.47 -21.88
C ILE A 418 -1.32 -1.82 -20.76
N THR A 419 -0.99 -2.58 -19.72
CA THR A 419 -0.07 -2.08 -18.69
C THR A 419 1.36 -2.06 -19.21
N VAL A 420 2.18 -1.11 -18.71
CA VAL A 420 3.62 -1.03 -19.08
C VAL A 420 4.36 -2.31 -18.70
N ASN A 421 3.99 -2.95 -17.59
CA ASN A 421 4.60 -4.21 -17.17
C ASN A 421 4.24 -5.36 -18.10
N GLU A 422 3.01 -5.40 -18.59
CA GLU A 422 2.58 -6.38 -19.59
C GLU A 422 3.30 -6.17 -20.91
N ALA A 423 3.43 -4.92 -21.37
CA ALA A 423 4.20 -4.58 -22.56
C ALA A 423 5.65 -5.04 -22.47
N LYS A 424 6.31 -4.85 -21.31
CA LYS A 424 7.69 -5.34 -21.06
C LYS A 424 7.76 -6.85 -21.18
N ARG A 425 6.85 -7.58 -20.50
CA ARG A 425 6.80 -9.05 -20.55
C ARG A 425 6.59 -9.59 -21.97
N LEU A 426 5.76 -8.92 -22.77
CA LEU A 426 5.52 -9.31 -24.15
C LEU A 426 6.70 -9.02 -25.07
N LEU A 427 7.57 -8.05 -24.71
CA LEU A 427 8.81 -7.76 -25.44
C LEU A 427 9.94 -8.70 -25.05
N GLU A 428 10.01 -9.13 -23.78
CA GLU A 428 11.01 -10.09 -23.28
C GLU A 428 10.76 -11.54 -23.79
N ASN A 429 9.53 -11.86 -24.16
CA ASN A 429 9.14 -13.18 -24.66
C ASN A 429 9.18 -13.28 -26.21
N LYS A 430 9.73 -12.28 -26.89
CA LYS A 430 10.01 -12.26 -28.35
C LYS A 430 11.51 -12.45 -28.60
#